data_c09a5c0050d864a2bf89347434971f84
#
_entry.id   c09a5c0050d864a2bf89347434971f84
#
_cell.length_a   1.000
_cell.length_b   1.000
_cell.length_c   1.000
_cell.angle_alpha   90.00
_cell.angle_beta   90.00
_cell.angle_gamma   90.00
#
_symmetry.space_group_name_H-M   'P 1'
#
loop_
_entity.id
_entity.type
_entity.pdbx_description
1 polymer ?
#
loop_
_entity_poly.entity_id
_entity_poly.type
_entity_poly.pdbx_seq_one_letter_code
_entity_poly.pdbx_strand_id
1 'polypeptide(L)'
;RRSLDISVKAAAGAAIWSLIWFFCGVAGGYFGLVAVGAAAFGLLLAVITLPHVSRPIETEDRPATFDKCLFALLAVPVAAAFISALAPPIAKDTLLYHFSVPKAFIEQHGNAFIEGNIASYLALGTEMHVVWGRLLGGMLNERAAEVAGGAIVFMFFPLLLSAVYGWARQAGISIRGALVATLMVAAIPTAYHVASSGYIDLSLALYVTLAVYSLTRWWKTLSTSSMVLMAVFLGGALAVKLTAVFVFAAFALVVLLRARDAKNPVAIAPGSD
;
A
#
# COMPACT_ATOMS: atom_id res chain seq x y z
N ARG A 1 -16.89 -5.72 -1.07
CA ARG A 1 -15.95 -6.86 -0.93
C ARG A 1 -14.86 -6.82 -1.98
N ARG A 2 -15.20 -6.67 -3.29
CA ARG A 2 -14.20 -6.69 -4.39
C ARG A 2 -13.11 -5.62 -4.26
N SER A 3 -13.47 -4.38 -3.91
CA SER A 3 -12.48 -3.29 -3.74
C SER A 3 -11.47 -3.58 -2.64
N LEU A 4 -11.91 -4.10 -1.50
CA LEU A 4 -11.02 -4.50 -0.41
C LEU A 4 -10.10 -5.67 -0.81
N ASP A 5 -10.63 -6.68 -1.50
CA ASP A 5 -9.83 -7.82 -1.98
C ASP A 5 -8.74 -7.38 -2.96
N ILE A 6 -9.04 -6.39 -3.82
CA ILE A 6 -8.05 -5.78 -4.72
C ILE A 6 -6.97 -5.08 -3.89
N SER A 7 -7.35 -4.24 -2.91
CA SER A 7 -6.38 -3.51 -2.07
C SER A 7 -5.51 -4.46 -1.25
N VAL A 8 -6.10 -5.52 -0.66
CA VAL A 8 -5.36 -6.54 0.11
C VAL A 8 -4.34 -7.25 -0.78
N LYS A 9 -4.74 -7.72 -1.96
CA LYS A 9 -3.86 -8.43 -2.88
C LYS A 9 -2.77 -7.51 -3.44
N ALA A 10 -3.14 -6.30 -3.86
CA ALA A 10 -2.20 -5.34 -4.41
C ALA A 10 -1.17 -4.88 -3.35
N ALA A 11 -1.61 -4.58 -2.13
CA ALA A 11 -0.71 -4.19 -1.05
C ALA A 11 0.22 -5.34 -0.62
N ALA A 12 -0.30 -6.57 -0.51
CA ALA A 12 0.54 -7.73 -0.21
C ALA A 12 1.56 -7.98 -1.34
N GLY A 13 1.12 -7.87 -2.59
CA GLY A 13 2.01 -7.94 -3.76
C GLY A 13 3.06 -6.85 -3.74
N ALA A 14 2.70 -5.61 -3.41
CA ALA A 14 3.64 -4.50 -3.30
C ALA A 14 4.68 -4.73 -2.19
N ALA A 15 4.28 -5.25 -1.02
CA ALA A 15 5.23 -5.59 0.06
C ALA A 15 6.24 -6.66 -0.38
N ILE A 16 5.77 -7.72 -1.07
CA ILE A 16 6.64 -8.76 -1.63
C ILE A 16 7.53 -8.18 -2.73
N TRP A 17 6.97 -7.33 -3.60
CA TRP A 17 7.70 -6.69 -4.69
C TRP A 17 8.85 -5.81 -4.20
N SER A 18 8.63 -5.05 -3.11
CA SER A 18 9.72 -4.25 -2.51
C SER A 18 10.88 -5.13 -2.03
N LEU A 19 10.62 -6.30 -1.46
CA LEU A 19 11.66 -7.26 -1.07
C LEU A 19 12.38 -7.84 -2.28
N ILE A 20 11.65 -8.20 -3.35
CA ILE A 20 12.25 -8.71 -4.60
C ILE A 20 13.22 -7.67 -5.16
N TRP A 21 12.79 -6.40 -5.24
CA TRP A 21 13.65 -5.32 -5.75
C TRP A 21 14.81 -5.02 -4.81
N PHE A 22 14.64 -5.10 -3.51
CA PHE A 22 15.74 -4.98 -2.58
C PHE A 22 16.82 -6.05 -2.85
N PHE A 23 16.44 -7.32 -2.94
CA PHE A 23 17.40 -8.40 -3.23
C PHE A 23 17.96 -8.34 -4.66
N CYS A 24 17.19 -7.87 -5.62
CA CYS A 24 17.66 -7.58 -6.96
C CYS A 24 18.81 -6.55 -6.92
N GLY A 25 18.67 -5.49 -6.12
CA GLY A 25 19.73 -4.50 -5.90
C GLY A 25 20.94 -5.04 -5.18
N VAL A 26 20.77 -5.90 -4.17
CA VAL A 26 21.89 -6.60 -3.51
C VAL A 26 22.69 -7.44 -4.52
N ALA A 27 22.02 -8.04 -5.50
CA ALA A 27 22.63 -8.82 -6.57
C ALA A 27 23.19 -7.97 -7.73
N GLY A 28 23.12 -6.64 -7.66
CA GLY A 28 23.59 -5.76 -8.75
C GLY A 28 22.69 -5.77 -9.98
N GLY A 29 21.39 -6.03 -9.80
CA GLY A 29 20.44 -6.29 -10.89
C GLY A 29 19.61 -5.08 -11.35
N TYR A 30 19.98 -3.85 -11.01
CA TYR A 30 19.22 -2.65 -11.41
C TYR A 30 19.49 -2.25 -12.86
N PHE A 31 18.88 -3.00 -13.78
CA PHE A 31 18.94 -2.75 -15.22
C PHE A 31 17.53 -2.63 -15.81
N GLY A 32 17.35 -1.76 -16.81
CA GLY A 32 16.06 -1.54 -17.48
C GLY A 32 15.45 -2.84 -18.05
N LEU A 33 16.27 -3.71 -18.65
CA LEU A 33 15.79 -5.00 -19.18
C LEU A 33 15.27 -5.93 -18.08
N VAL A 34 15.87 -5.93 -16.88
CA VAL A 34 15.38 -6.68 -15.72
C VAL A 34 14.03 -6.12 -15.27
N ALA A 35 13.89 -4.78 -15.27
CA ALA A 35 12.62 -4.14 -14.92
C ALA A 35 11.49 -4.47 -15.90
N VAL A 36 11.76 -4.52 -17.19
CA VAL A 36 10.81 -4.93 -18.23
C VAL A 36 10.47 -6.42 -18.12
N GLY A 37 11.46 -7.28 -17.92
CA GLY A 37 11.23 -8.71 -17.71
C GLY A 37 10.34 -8.98 -16.50
N ALA A 38 10.56 -8.26 -15.40
CA ALA A 38 9.75 -8.33 -14.20
C ALA A 38 8.31 -7.85 -14.45
N ALA A 39 8.12 -6.75 -15.21
CA ALA A 39 6.79 -6.28 -15.61
C ALA A 39 6.06 -7.31 -16.50
N ALA A 40 6.75 -7.87 -17.49
CA ALA A 40 6.19 -8.89 -18.38
C ALA A 40 5.80 -10.16 -17.61
N PHE A 41 6.63 -10.60 -16.68
CA PHE A 41 6.34 -11.74 -15.81
C PHE A 41 5.13 -11.46 -14.91
N GLY A 42 5.05 -10.29 -14.30
CA GLY A 42 3.90 -9.87 -13.50
C GLY A 42 2.61 -9.82 -14.30
N LEU A 43 2.65 -9.31 -15.54
CA LEU A 43 1.51 -9.30 -16.45
C LEU A 43 1.08 -10.72 -16.83
N LEU A 44 2.03 -11.60 -17.14
CA LEU A 44 1.75 -13.02 -17.42
C LEU A 44 1.05 -13.71 -16.24
N LEU A 45 1.57 -13.52 -15.03
CA LEU A 45 0.92 -14.04 -13.81
C LEU A 45 -0.49 -13.47 -13.64
N ALA A 46 -0.68 -12.17 -13.87
CA ALA A 46 -2.00 -11.55 -13.80
C ALA A 46 -2.97 -12.19 -14.79
N VAL A 47 -2.58 -12.37 -16.06
CA VAL A 47 -3.41 -13.01 -17.09
C VAL A 47 -3.78 -14.44 -16.72
N ILE A 48 -2.87 -15.22 -16.17
CA ILE A 48 -3.11 -16.62 -15.75
C ILE A 48 -4.05 -16.67 -14.53
N THR A 49 -3.94 -15.71 -13.60
CA THR A 49 -4.70 -15.73 -12.34
C THR A 49 -6.05 -15.00 -12.42
N LEU A 50 -6.24 -14.05 -13.35
CA LEU A 50 -7.49 -13.31 -13.53
C LEU A 50 -8.74 -14.17 -13.73
N PRO A 51 -8.71 -15.29 -14.51
CA PRO A 51 -9.87 -16.15 -14.69
C PRO A 51 -10.36 -16.80 -13.38
N HIS A 52 -9.51 -16.89 -12.38
CA HIS A 52 -9.83 -17.52 -11.08
C HIS A 52 -10.37 -16.51 -10.04
N VAL A 53 -10.51 -15.24 -10.42
CA VAL A 53 -11.14 -14.25 -9.53
C VAL A 53 -12.64 -14.52 -9.50
N SER A 54 -13.12 -14.93 -8.33
CA SER A 54 -14.52 -15.27 -8.07
C SER A 54 -15.46 -14.21 -8.64
N ARG A 55 -16.54 -14.68 -9.31
CA ARG A 55 -17.60 -13.80 -9.84
C ARG A 55 -18.13 -12.92 -8.71
N PRO A 56 -18.51 -11.67 -8.99
CA PRO A 56 -19.09 -10.80 -8.00
C PRO A 56 -20.34 -11.46 -7.41
N ILE A 57 -20.42 -11.56 -6.09
CA ILE A 57 -21.69 -11.77 -5.44
C ILE A 57 -22.47 -10.49 -5.73
N GLU A 58 -23.56 -10.60 -6.51
CA GLU A 58 -24.46 -9.48 -6.76
C GLU A 58 -24.96 -8.98 -5.41
N THR A 59 -24.47 -7.81 -5.04
CA THR A 59 -25.04 -7.10 -3.89
C THR A 59 -26.30 -6.42 -4.41
N GLU A 60 -27.44 -6.66 -3.76
CA GLU A 60 -28.74 -6.05 -4.10
C GLU A 60 -28.73 -4.51 -4.03
N ASP A 61 -27.74 -3.92 -3.40
CA ASP A 61 -27.57 -2.47 -3.26
C ASP A 61 -27.11 -1.84 -4.58
N ARG A 62 -28.04 -1.22 -5.29
CA ARG A 62 -27.72 -0.35 -6.43
C ARG A 62 -27.39 1.07 -5.93
N PRO A 63 -26.30 1.69 -6.41
CA PRO A 63 -25.98 3.06 -6.03
C PRO A 63 -27.09 4.01 -6.52
N ALA A 64 -27.63 4.83 -5.60
CA ALA A 64 -28.54 5.90 -5.94
C ALA A 64 -27.85 7.01 -6.74
N THR A 65 -28.60 7.91 -7.34
CA THR A 65 -28.03 9.04 -8.10
C THR A 65 -27.09 9.88 -7.23
N PHE A 66 -27.44 10.11 -5.97
CA PHE A 66 -26.58 10.85 -5.04
C PHE A 66 -25.26 10.11 -4.75
N ASP A 67 -25.27 8.78 -4.68
CA ASP A 67 -24.05 7.99 -4.48
C ASP A 67 -23.11 8.08 -5.68
N LYS A 68 -23.66 8.20 -6.90
CA LYS A 68 -22.89 8.47 -8.11
C LYS A 68 -22.25 9.86 -8.09
N CYS A 69 -22.96 10.87 -7.56
CA CYS A 69 -22.38 12.20 -7.35
C CYS A 69 -21.22 12.19 -6.35
N LEU A 70 -21.34 11.44 -5.23
CA LEU A 70 -20.26 11.28 -4.28
C LEU A 70 -19.05 10.58 -4.89
N PHE A 71 -19.29 9.56 -5.72
CA PHE A 71 -18.21 8.88 -6.45
C PHE A 71 -17.51 9.82 -7.44
N ALA A 72 -18.28 10.62 -8.18
CA ALA A 72 -17.72 11.63 -9.08
C ALA A 72 -16.91 12.70 -8.30
N LEU A 73 -17.42 13.13 -7.13
CA LEU A 73 -16.70 14.06 -6.26
C LEU A 73 -15.40 13.46 -5.72
N LEU A 74 -15.37 12.16 -5.39
CA LEU A 74 -14.16 11.46 -4.98
C LEU A 74 -13.12 11.37 -6.10
N ALA A 75 -13.57 11.24 -7.36
CA ALA A 75 -12.67 11.17 -8.51
C ALA A 75 -11.87 12.47 -8.73
N VAL A 76 -12.40 13.63 -8.31
CA VAL A 76 -11.74 14.94 -8.49
C VAL A 76 -10.38 15.01 -7.77
N PRO A 77 -10.27 14.83 -6.44
CA PRO A 77 -8.98 14.89 -5.74
C PRO A 77 -8.03 13.77 -6.19
N VAL A 78 -8.55 12.60 -6.56
CA VAL A 78 -7.73 11.49 -7.06
C VAL A 78 -7.12 11.84 -8.43
N ALA A 79 -7.92 12.36 -9.36
CA ALA A 79 -7.43 12.77 -10.67
C ALA A 79 -6.47 13.96 -10.57
N ALA A 80 -6.78 14.96 -9.73
CA ALA A 80 -5.90 16.09 -9.51
C ALA A 80 -4.54 15.66 -8.92
N ALA A 81 -4.54 14.77 -7.92
CA ALA A 81 -3.32 14.23 -7.33
C ALA A 81 -2.52 13.40 -8.35
N PHE A 82 -3.20 12.61 -9.22
CA PHE A 82 -2.55 11.87 -10.29
C PHE A 82 -1.84 12.80 -11.28
N ILE A 83 -2.55 13.82 -11.78
CA ILE A 83 -1.96 14.80 -12.71
C ILE A 83 -0.75 15.48 -12.08
N SER A 84 -0.84 15.84 -10.79
CA SER A 84 0.28 16.45 -10.07
C SER A 84 1.45 15.48 -9.86
N ALA A 85 1.18 14.18 -9.63
CA ALA A 85 2.21 13.15 -9.47
C ALA A 85 2.98 12.87 -10.79
N LEU A 86 2.44 13.25 -11.95
CA LEU A 86 3.13 13.18 -13.23
C LEU A 86 4.04 14.40 -13.50
N ALA A 87 3.99 15.41 -12.64
CA ALA A 87 4.92 16.53 -12.70
C ALA A 87 6.29 16.14 -12.13
N PRO A 88 7.38 16.81 -12.52
CA PRO A 88 8.68 16.63 -11.88
C PRO A 88 8.57 16.88 -10.37
N PRO A 89 9.24 16.06 -9.54
CA PRO A 89 9.17 16.21 -8.09
C PRO A 89 9.80 17.54 -7.66
N ILE A 90 9.11 18.27 -6.78
CA ILE A 90 9.58 19.53 -6.21
C ILE A 90 9.60 19.53 -4.68
N ALA A 91 9.03 18.52 -4.07
CA ALA A 91 8.95 18.43 -2.62
C ALA A 91 10.33 18.08 -2.01
N LYS A 92 10.64 18.72 -0.86
CA LYS A 92 11.97 18.65 -0.25
C LYS A 92 12.46 17.22 -0.02
N ASP A 93 11.68 16.41 0.68
CA ASP A 93 12.13 15.06 1.04
C ASP A 93 12.15 14.13 -0.19
N THR A 94 11.25 14.37 -1.16
CA THR A 94 11.26 13.66 -2.44
C THR A 94 12.56 13.90 -3.18
N LEU A 95 13.02 15.13 -3.27
CA LEU A 95 14.29 15.48 -3.89
C LEU A 95 15.49 15.04 -3.05
N LEU A 96 15.36 15.11 -1.70
CA LEU A 96 16.49 14.84 -0.82
C LEU A 96 16.84 13.34 -0.79
N TYR A 97 15.84 12.42 -0.76
CA TYR A 97 16.11 10.99 -0.65
C TYR A 97 15.11 10.07 -1.35
N HIS A 98 13.80 10.36 -1.42
CA HIS A 98 12.85 9.42 -2.01
C HIS A 98 13.09 9.17 -3.51
N PHE A 99 13.68 10.12 -4.22
CA PHE A 99 14.01 9.99 -5.64
C PHE A 99 15.52 10.03 -5.91
N SER A 100 16.31 10.76 -5.11
CA SER A 100 17.75 10.84 -5.28
C SER A 100 18.47 9.54 -4.91
N VAL A 101 18.06 8.90 -3.79
CA VAL A 101 18.64 7.60 -3.39
C VAL A 101 18.32 6.50 -4.42
N PRO A 102 17.07 6.30 -4.88
CA PRO A 102 16.76 5.41 -6.00
C PRO A 102 17.57 5.70 -7.26
N LYS A 103 17.79 6.99 -7.61
CA LYS A 103 18.60 7.36 -8.75
C LYS A 103 20.05 6.89 -8.60
N ALA A 104 20.68 7.17 -7.46
CA ALA A 104 22.03 6.73 -7.18
C ALA A 104 22.16 5.20 -7.15
N PHE A 105 21.14 4.49 -6.62
CA PHE A 105 21.09 3.03 -6.66
C PHE A 105 21.06 2.48 -8.10
N ILE A 106 20.35 3.14 -9.01
CA ILE A 106 20.32 2.76 -10.43
C ILE A 106 21.67 3.02 -11.08
N GLU A 107 22.31 4.15 -10.79
CA GLU A 107 23.62 4.52 -11.34
C GLU A 107 24.73 3.54 -10.93
N GLN A 108 24.66 2.98 -9.72
CA GLN A 108 25.60 1.95 -9.25
C GLN A 108 25.10 0.51 -9.50
N HIS A 109 23.97 0.33 -10.19
CA HIS A 109 23.33 -0.95 -10.49
C HIS A 109 22.95 -1.78 -9.25
N GLY A 110 22.91 -1.18 -8.06
CA GLY A 110 22.63 -1.89 -6.81
C GLY A 110 22.26 -0.93 -5.68
N ASN A 111 21.91 -1.48 -4.53
CA ASN A 111 21.48 -0.72 -3.35
C ASN A 111 22.60 -0.63 -2.27
N ALA A 112 23.85 -0.48 -2.70
CA ALA A 112 24.93 -0.19 -1.78
C ALA A 112 24.74 1.19 -1.14
N PHE A 113 25.18 1.31 0.12
CA PHE A 113 25.08 2.57 0.86
C PHE A 113 25.83 3.70 0.15
N ILE A 114 25.25 4.90 0.20
CA ILE A 114 25.78 6.10 -0.43
C ILE A 114 26.54 6.88 0.64
N GLU A 115 27.84 7.07 0.43
CA GLU A 115 28.70 7.84 1.35
C GLU A 115 28.16 9.27 1.50
N GLY A 116 28.07 9.76 2.74
CA GLY A 116 27.56 11.08 3.05
C GLY A 116 26.03 11.24 2.97
N ASN A 117 25.30 10.22 2.53
CA ASN A 117 23.82 10.26 2.52
C ASN A 117 23.22 9.28 3.52
N ILE A 118 22.90 9.81 4.72
CA ILE A 118 22.31 9.01 5.82
C ILE A 118 20.97 8.37 5.42
N ALA A 119 20.22 8.95 4.47
CA ALA A 119 18.95 8.40 4.06
C ALA A 119 19.08 7.07 3.33
N SER A 120 20.24 6.75 2.75
CA SER A 120 20.49 5.44 2.13
C SER A 120 20.55 4.28 3.14
N TYR A 121 20.61 4.57 4.45
CA TYR A 121 20.60 3.59 5.54
C TYR A 121 19.20 3.41 6.17
N LEU A 122 18.20 4.14 5.70
CA LEU A 122 16.83 4.05 6.21
C LEU A 122 16.08 2.85 5.62
N ALA A 123 14.89 2.60 6.14
CA ALA A 123 13.96 1.68 5.51
C ALA A 123 13.44 2.32 4.20
N LEU A 124 13.67 1.66 3.07
CA LEU A 124 13.43 2.19 1.73
C LEU A 124 12.46 1.30 0.92
N GLY A 125 11.47 0.69 1.59
CA GLY A 125 10.55 -0.25 0.95
C GLY A 125 9.69 0.36 -0.16
N THR A 126 9.23 1.59 -0.01
CA THR A 126 8.50 2.28 -1.07
C THR A 126 9.44 2.77 -2.17
N GLU A 127 10.65 3.15 -1.82
CA GLU A 127 11.68 3.58 -2.77
C GLU A 127 12.11 2.45 -3.71
N MET A 128 11.95 1.18 -3.33
CA MET A 128 12.14 0.05 -4.24
C MET A 128 11.14 0.08 -5.41
N HIS A 129 9.93 0.58 -5.20
CA HIS A 129 8.97 0.81 -6.29
C HIS A 129 9.40 2.00 -7.16
N VAL A 130 9.99 3.05 -6.56
CA VAL A 130 10.56 4.18 -7.31
C VAL A 130 11.72 3.70 -8.18
N VAL A 131 12.63 2.85 -7.67
CA VAL A 131 13.70 2.22 -8.46
C VAL A 131 13.12 1.53 -9.69
N TRP A 132 12.11 0.67 -9.49
CA TRP A 132 11.48 -0.05 -10.60
C TRP A 132 10.84 0.89 -11.62
N GLY A 133 10.06 1.87 -11.16
CA GLY A 133 9.43 2.86 -12.04
C GLY A 133 10.46 3.68 -12.83
N ARG A 134 11.52 4.13 -12.16
CA ARG A 134 12.59 4.87 -12.81
C ARG A 134 13.35 4.03 -13.85
N LEU A 135 13.58 2.76 -13.59
CA LEU A 135 14.19 1.84 -14.57
C LEU A 135 13.32 1.67 -15.81
N LEU A 136 12.00 1.53 -15.65
CA LEU A 136 11.07 1.44 -16.78
C LEU A 136 11.01 2.75 -17.58
N GLY A 137 10.77 3.87 -16.89
CA GLY A 137 10.69 5.18 -17.55
C GLY A 137 12.03 5.62 -18.16
N GLY A 138 13.14 5.28 -17.50
CA GLY A 138 14.51 5.61 -17.91
C GLY A 138 14.93 4.96 -19.23
N MET A 139 14.23 3.92 -19.66
CA MET A 139 14.43 3.37 -21.02
C MET A 139 14.02 4.36 -22.13
N LEU A 140 13.19 5.35 -21.80
CA LEU A 140 12.83 6.42 -22.73
C LEU A 140 13.69 7.66 -22.53
N ASN A 141 13.71 8.21 -21.33
CA ASN A 141 14.52 9.35 -20.93
C ASN A 141 14.41 9.62 -19.42
N GLU A 142 15.22 10.53 -18.87
CA GLU A 142 15.25 10.87 -17.43
C GLU A 142 13.91 11.45 -16.94
N ARG A 143 13.24 12.28 -17.75
CA ARG A 143 11.92 12.82 -17.37
C ARG A 143 10.86 11.71 -17.24
N ALA A 144 10.86 10.76 -18.16
CA ALA A 144 9.98 9.59 -18.07
C ALA A 144 10.30 8.72 -16.85
N ALA A 145 11.58 8.64 -16.45
CA ALA A 145 11.98 7.96 -15.21
C ALA A 145 11.35 8.62 -13.97
N GLU A 146 11.39 9.94 -13.86
CA GLU A 146 10.78 10.68 -12.75
C GLU A 146 9.26 10.52 -12.73
N VAL A 147 8.62 10.70 -13.88
CA VAL A 147 7.17 10.54 -14.01
C VAL A 147 6.72 9.13 -13.63
N ALA A 148 7.42 8.11 -14.10
CA ALA A 148 7.07 6.71 -13.78
C ALA A 148 7.25 6.41 -12.29
N GLY A 149 8.33 6.92 -11.66
CA GLY A 149 8.53 6.82 -10.23
C GLY A 149 7.38 7.47 -9.43
N GLY A 150 6.97 8.68 -9.79
CA GLY A 150 5.86 9.39 -9.17
C GLY A 150 4.51 8.69 -9.35
N ALA A 151 4.23 8.23 -10.58
CA ALA A 151 3.00 7.52 -10.89
C ALA A 151 2.84 6.21 -10.09
N ILE A 152 3.94 5.48 -9.88
CA ILE A 152 3.91 4.24 -9.09
C ILE A 152 3.65 4.53 -7.63
N VAL A 153 4.29 5.53 -7.04
CA VAL A 153 4.04 5.92 -5.64
C VAL A 153 2.60 6.43 -5.46
N PHE A 154 2.09 7.21 -6.42
CA PHE A 154 0.69 7.65 -6.41
C PHE A 154 -0.30 6.48 -6.28
N MET A 155 -0.02 5.30 -6.82
CA MET A 155 -0.94 4.15 -6.79
C MET A 155 -1.33 3.71 -5.37
N PHE A 156 -0.52 4.01 -4.36
CA PHE A 156 -0.88 3.74 -2.96
C PHE A 156 -2.08 4.57 -2.48
N PHE A 157 -2.34 5.73 -3.07
CA PHE A 157 -3.50 6.56 -2.72
C PHE A 157 -4.84 5.90 -3.11
N PRO A 158 -5.11 5.58 -4.38
CA PRO A 158 -6.36 4.91 -4.75
C PRO A 158 -6.49 3.53 -4.08
N LEU A 159 -5.40 2.82 -3.79
CA LEU A 159 -5.44 1.56 -3.04
C LEU A 159 -5.89 1.77 -1.60
N LEU A 160 -5.40 2.82 -0.91
CA LEU A 160 -5.85 3.19 0.43
C LEU A 160 -7.34 3.53 0.43
N LEU A 161 -7.78 4.38 -0.49
CA LEU A 161 -9.19 4.77 -0.62
C LEU A 161 -10.09 3.55 -0.89
N SER A 162 -9.64 2.65 -1.76
CA SER A 162 -10.33 1.39 -2.07
C SER A 162 -10.39 0.45 -0.85
N ALA A 163 -9.34 0.42 -0.03
CA ALA A 163 -9.31 -0.34 1.22
C ALA A 163 -10.34 0.21 2.24
N VAL A 164 -10.35 1.54 2.44
CA VAL A 164 -11.29 2.21 3.35
C VAL A 164 -12.73 1.96 2.92
N TYR A 165 -13.05 2.20 1.64
CA TYR A 165 -14.37 1.94 1.08
C TYR A 165 -14.79 0.48 1.27
N GLY A 166 -13.95 -0.43 0.85
CA GLY A 166 -14.24 -1.87 0.87
C GLY A 166 -14.39 -2.42 2.28
N TRP A 167 -13.58 -1.94 3.23
CA TRP A 167 -13.70 -2.33 4.64
C TRP A 167 -14.98 -1.78 5.28
N ALA A 168 -15.33 -0.51 5.02
CA ALA A 168 -16.60 0.07 5.47
C ALA A 168 -17.80 -0.74 4.95
N ARG A 169 -17.79 -1.12 3.65
CA ARG A 169 -18.83 -1.97 3.06
C ARG A 169 -18.88 -3.36 3.69
N GLN A 170 -17.73 -3.95 3.99
CA GLN A 170 -17.69 -5.26 4.66
C GLN A 170 -18.17 -5.19 6.11
N ALA A 171 -18.00 -4.05 6.77
CA ALA A 171 -18.54 -3.80 8.11
C ALA A 171 -20.07 -3.52 8.14
N GLY A 172 -20.75 -3.59 6.99
CA GLY A 172 -22.20 -3.38 6.87
C GLY A 172 -22.62 -1.93 6.68
N ILE A 173 -21.66 -1.01 6.51
CA ILE A 173 -21.95 0.42 6.25
C ILE A 173 -22.55 0.55 4.83
N SER A 174 -23.59 1.39 4.67
CA SER A 174 -24.23 1.66 3.38
C SER A 174 -23.23 2.18 2.33
N ILE A 175 -23.57 2.09 1.05
CA ILE A 175 -22.76 2.65 -0.05
C ILE A 175 -22.42 4.11 0.23
N ARG A 176 -23.43 4.90 0.60
CA ARG A 176 -23.28 6.33 0.91
C ARG A 176 -22.33 6.57 2.07
N GLY A 177 -22.50 5.87 3.18
CA GLY A 177 -21.62 6.00 4.36
C GLY A 177 -20.18 5.61 4.05
N ALA A 178 -19.97 4.55 3.26
CA ALA A 178 -18.65 4.14 2.82
C ALA A 178 -18.00 5.18 1.87
N LEU A 179 -18.76 5.77 0.94
CA LEU A 179 -18.28 6.85 0.07
C LEU A 179 -17.93 8.10 0.87
N VAL A 180 -18.76 8.49 1.83
CA VAL A 180 -18.49 9.63 2.71
C VAL A 180 -17.20 9.39 3.52
N ALA A 181 -17.02 8.23 4.15
CA ALA A 181 -15.80 7.91 4.87
C ALA A 181 -14.55 7.96 3.97
N THR A 182 -14.66 7.45 2.75
CA THR A 182 -13.58 7.48 1.76
C THR A 182 -13.27 8.91 1.31
N LEU A 183 -14.31 9.71 1.07
CA LEU A 183 -14.17 11.12 0.70
C LEU A 183 -13.52 11.94 1.82
N MET A 184 -13.85 11.67 3.09
CA MET A 184 -13.18 12.31 4.22
C MET A 184 -11.67 12.06 4.20
N VAL A 185 -11.23 10.82 3.92
CA VAL A 185 -9.79 10.51 3.78
C VAL A 185 -9.18 11.23 2.57
N ALA A 186 -9.86 11.22 1.43
CA ALA A 186 -9.37 11.87 0.22
C ALA A 186 -9.31 13.40 0.33
N ALA A 187 -10.16 13.99 1.18
CA ALA A 187 -10.23 15.44 1.43
C ALA A 187 -9.20 15.93 2.46
N ILE A 188 -8.43 15.05 3.10
CA ILE A 188 -7.35 15.45 4.00
C ILE A 188 -6.27 16.17 3.17
N PRO A 189 -5.95 17.44 3.43
CA PRO A 189 -4.97 18.18 2.61
C PRO A 189 -3.60 17.50 2.56
N THR A 190 -3.15 16.92 3.68
CA THR A 190 -1.89 16.17 3.75
C THR A 190 -1.93 14.92 2.90
N ALA A 191 -3.05 14.19 2.83
CA ALA A 191 -3.17 13.01 1.98
C ALA A 191 -3.04 13.38 0.50
N TYR A 192 -3.69 14.48 0.07
CA TYR A 192 -3.52 15.01 -1.28
C TYR A 192 -2.07 15.42 -1.56
N HIS A 193 -1.46 16.19 -0.65
CA HIS A 193 -0.08 16.65 -0.80
C HIS A 193 0.89 15.46 -0.94
N VAL A 194 0.79 14.48 -0.07
CA VAL A 194 1.63 13.28 -0.10
C VAL A 194 1.41 12.48 -1.39
N ALA A 195 0.14 12.31 -1.83
CA ALA A 195 -0.19 11.60 -3.06
C ALA A 195 0.41 12.24 -4.31
N SER A 196 0.46 13.59 -4.33
CA SER A 196 0.90 14.38 -5.48
C SER A 196 2.41 14.67 -5.53
N SER A 197 3.13 14.38 -4.44
CA SER A 197 4.52 14.84 -4.26
C SER A 197 5.56 13.71 -4.20
N GLY A 198 5.15 12.45 -4.40
CA GLY A 198 6.05 11.29 -4.37
C GLY A 198 6.56 10.94 -2.96
N TYR A 199 5.84 11.35 -1.90
CA TYR A 199 6.09 10.92 -0.53
C TYR A 199 5.58 9.50 -0.25
N ILE A 200 6.16 8.84 0.73
CA ILE A 200 5.91 7.42 1.03
C ILE A 200 4.81 7.18 2.09
N ASP A 201 4.29 8.22 2.72
CA ASP A 201 3.41 8.08 3.89
C ASP A 201 2.05 7.43 3.56
N LEU A 202 1.60 7.48 2.30
CA LEU A 202 0.37 6.77 1.89
C LEU A 202 0.57 5.27 1.78
N SER A 203 1.76 4.79 1.43
CA SER A 203 2.08 3.36 1.48
C SER A 203 2.09 2.87 2.93
N LEU A 204 2.69 3.64 3.85
CA LEU A 204 2.62 3.37 5.28
C LEU A 204 1.16 3.32 5.78
N ALA A 205 0.35 4.34 5.43
CA ALA A 205 -1.05 4.40 5.82
C ALA A 205 -1.86 3.22 5.28
N LEU A 206 -1.63 2.79 4.05
CA LEU A 206 -2.26 1.60 3.46
C LEU A 206 -1.88 0.34 4.23
N TYR A 207 -0.60 0.11 4.49
CA TYR A 207 -0.14 -1.08 5.21
C TYR A 207 -0.69 -1.12 6.64
N VAL A 208 -0.64 0.00 7.37
CA VAL A 208 -1.21 0.08 8.71
C VAL A 208 -2.73 -0.16 8.69
N THR A 209 -3.46 0.44 7.76
CA THR A 209 -4.91 0.23 7.61
C THR A 209 -5.25 -1.25 7.37
N LEU A 210 -4.51 -1.92 6.48
CA LEU A 210 -4.73 -3.33 6.17
C LEU A 210 -4.24 -4.26 7.29
N ALA A 211 -3.22 -3.86 8.06
CA ALA A 211 -2.83 -4.57 9.27
C ALA A 211 -3.94 -4.53 10.33
N VAL A 212 -4.54 -3.35 10.58
CA VAL A 212 -5.71 -3.20 11.49
C VAL A 212 -6.88 -4.04 11.00
N TYR A 213 -7.19 -4.00 9.70
CA TYR A 213 -8.21 -4.86 9.11
C TYR A 213 -7.93 -6.35 9.38
N SER A 214 -6.70 -6.79 9.15
CA SER A 214 -6.29 -8.18 9.37
C SER A 214 -6.37 -8.58 10.85
N LEU A 215 -5.98 -7.67 11.77
CA LEU A 215 -6.12 -7.84 13.21
C LEU A 215 -7.58 -8.00 13.62
N THR A 216 -8.49 -7.16 13.11
CA THR A 216 -9.92 -7.25 13.44
C THR A 216 -10.54 -8.57 12.95
N ARG A 217 -10.09 -9.08 11.82
CA ARG A 217 -10.49 -10.42 11.33
C ARG A 217 -9.93 -11.52 12.21
N TRP A 218 -8.63 -11.46 12.49
CA TRP A 218 -7.97 -12.46 13.35
C TRP A 218 -8.61 -12.50 14.75
N TRP A 219 -8.92 -11.33 15.32
CA TRP A 219 -9.56 -11.24 16.63
C TRP A 219 -10.88 -12.02 16.71
N LYS A 220 -11.67 -12.01 15.62
CA LYS A 220 -12.95 -12.70 15.53
C LYS A 220 -12.84 -14.18 15.20
N THR A 221 -11.86 -14.56 14.38
CA THR A 221 -11.82 -15.90 13.77
C THR A 221 -10.63 -16.74 14.23
N LEU A 222 -9.63 -16.15 14.84
CA LEU A 222 -8.32 -16.74 15.17
C LEU A 222 -7.65 -17.43 13.96
N SER A 223 -7.99 -16.99 12.75
CA SER A 223 -7.52 -17.58 11.49
C SER A 223 -6.04 -17.30 11.26
N THR A 224 -5.25 -18.34 10.98
CA THR A 224 -3.84 -18.24 10.61
C THR A 224 -3.62 -17.36 9.39
N SER A 225 -4.52 -17.42 8.39
CA SER A 225 -4.41 -16.58 7.19
C SER A 225 -4.53 -15.08 7.51
N SER A 226 -5.40 -14.71 8.46
CA SER A 226 -5.51 -13.32 8.91
C SER A 226 -4.27 -12.86 9.68
N MET A 227 -3.67 -13.76 10.48
CA MET A 227 -2.41 -13.47 11.17
C MET A 227 -1.24 -13.29 10.19
N VAL A 228 -1.14 -14.14 9.18
CA VAL A 228 -0.12 -14.03 8.13
C VAL A 228 -0.26 -12.71 7.36
N LEU A 229 -1.48 -12.34 6.95
CA LEU A 229 -1.73 -11.07 6.29
C LEU A 229 -1.36 -9.88 7.18
N MET A 230 -1.69 -9.93 8.47
CA MET A 230 -1.30 -8.91 9.44
C MET A 230 0.23 -8.78 9.51
N ALA A 231 0.96 -9.90 9.57
CA ALA A 231 2.42 -9.90 9.60
C ALA A 231 3.03 -9.34 8.31
N VAL A 232 2.47 -9.67 7.14
CA VAL A 232 2.91 -9.11 5.85
C VAL A 232 2.73 -7.59 5.82
N PHE A 233 1.58 -7.08 6.26
CA PHE A 233 1.34 -5.64 6.25
C PHE A 233 2.15 -4.89 7.31
N LEU A 234 2.36 -5.46 8.49
CA LEU A 234 3.25 -4.86 9.49
C LEU A 234 4.71 -4.87 9.00
N GLY A 235 5.16 -5.94 8.36
CA GLY A 235 6.47 -6.01 7.71
C GLY A 235 6.60 -4.97 6.59
N GLY A 236 5.57 -4.82 5.74
CA GLY A 236 5.51 -3.76 4.74
C GLY A 236 5.60 -2.36 5.34
N ALA A 237 4.87 -2.10 6.43
CA ALA A 237 4.93 -0.82 7.14
C ALA A 237 6.33 -0.52 7.71
N LEU A 238 6.98 -1.53 8.32
CA LEU A 238 8.35 -1.41 8.83
C LEU A 238 9.37 -1.19 7.71
N ALA A 239 9.18 -1.83 6.56
CA ALA A 239 10.02 -1.64 5.38
C ALA A 239 9.87 -0.23 4.78
N VAL A 240 8.71 0.44 4.97
CA VAL A 240 8.50 1.82 4.53
C VAL A 240 9.13 2.83 5.49
N LYS A 241 8.92 2.66 6.80
CA LYS A 241 9.37 3.65 7.79
C LYS A 241 9.61 3.02 9.14
N LEU A 242 10.77 3.23 9.74
CA LEU A 242 11.13 2.65 11.04
C LEU A 242 10.18 3.06 12.17
N THR A 243 9.52 4.21 12.07
CA THR A 243 8.51 4.63 13.05
C THR A 243 7.33 3.66 13.15
N ALA A 244 7.11 2.79 12.15
CA ALA A 244 6.13 1.71 12.22
C ALA A 244 6.42 0.69 13.35
N VAL A 245 7.61 0.71 13.96
CA VAL A 245 7.94 -0.12 15.14
C VAL A 245 6.96 0.13 16.29
N PHE A 246 6.46 1.34 16.47
CA PHE A 246 5.46 1.64 17.51
C PHE A 246 4.12 0.98 17.21
N VAL A 247 3.72 0.95 15.93
CA VAL A 247 2.53 0.22 15.49
C VAL A 247 2.72 -1.27 15.69
N PHE A 248 3.87 -1.81 15.30
CA PHE A 248 4.21 -3.22 15.50
C PHE A 248 4.16 -3.61 16.99
N ALA A 249 4.74 -2.79 17.88
CA ALA A 249 4.72 -3.04 19.32
C ALA A 249 3.29 -3.04 19.90
N ALA A 250 2.44 -2.10 19.45
CA ALA A 250 1.04 -2.06 19.85
C ALA A 250 0.28 -3.33 19.40
N PHE A 251 0.51 -3.78 18.16
CA PHE A 251 -0.10 -5.01 17.65
C PHE A 251 0.40 -6.25 18.39
N ALA A 252 1.71 -6.35 18.66
CA ALA A 252 2.28 -7.44 19.44
C ALA A 252 1.64 -7.52 20.84
N LEU A 253 1.47 -6.38 21.50
CA LEU A 253 0.79 -6.31 22.80
C LEU A 253 -0.65 -6.82 22.71
N VAL A 254 -1.43 -6.35 21.72
CA VAL A 254 -2.83 -6.78 21.54
C VAL A 254 -2.92 -8.29 21.27
N VAL A 255 -2.03 -8.84 20.44
CA VAL A 255 -1.98 -10.29 20.15
C VAL A 255 -1.61 -11.09 21.42
N LEU A 256 -0.63 -10.63 22.20
CA LEU A 256 -0.22 -11.28 23.44
C LEU A 256 -1.33 -11.29 24.49
N LEU A 257 -2.03 -10.16 24.67
CA LEU A 257 -3.15 -10.06 25.59
C LEU A 257 -4.27 -11.02 25.19
N ARG A 258 -4.63 -11.05 23.90
CA ARG A 258 -5.67 -11.96 23.39
C ARG A 258 -5.29 -13.43 23.52
N ALA A 259 -4.01 -13.77 23.29
CA ALA A 259 -3.53 -15.14 23.43
C ALA A 259 -3.53 -15.60 24.91
N ARG A 260 -3.30 -14.67 25.84
CA ARG A 260 -3.39 -14.92 27.28
C ARG A 260 -4.81 -15.20 27.73
N ASP A 261 -5.77 -14.39 27.27
CA ASP A 261 -7.19 -14.57 27.57
C ASP A 261 -7.72 -15.92 27.04
N ALA A 262 -7.27 -16.32 25.86
CA ALA A 262 -7.64 -17.61 25.27
C ALA A 262 -7.12 -18.83 26.06
N LYS A 263 -6.01 -18.68 26.81
CA LYS A 263 -5.46 -19.73 27.68
C LYS A 263 -6.12 -19.80 29.04
N ASN A 264 -6.71 -18.69 29.52
CA ASN A 264 -7.43 -18.59 30.78
C ASN A 264 -8.88 -18.20 30.50
N PRO A 265 -9.73 -19.10 29.98
CA PRO A 265 -11.15 -18.81 29.86
C PRO A 265 -11.70 -18.68 31.28
N VAL A 266 -11.85 -17.45 31.77
CA VAL A 266 -12.69 -17.19 32.93
C VAL A 266 -14.06 -17.71 32.55
N ALA A 267 -14.51 -18.80 33.21
CA ALA A 267 -15.83 -19.34 33.03
C ALA A 267 -16.83 -18.22 33.39
N ILE A 268 -17.33 -17.53 32.37
CA ILE A 268 -18.56 -16.76 32.50
C ILE A 268 -19.62 -17.85 32.61
N ALA A 269 -19.95 -18.22 33.86
CA ALA A 269 -21.10 -19.05 34.13
C ALA A 269 -22.30 -18.37 33.44
N PRO A 270 -23.10 -19.11 32.65
CA PRO A 270 -24.35 -18.55 32.14
C PRO A 270 -25.16 -18.20 33.36
N GLY A 271 -25.45 -16.89 33.51
CA GLY A 271 -26.34 -16.42 34.56
C GLY A 271 -27.64 -17.21 34.48
N SER A 272 -27.92 -17.93 35.53
CA SER A 272 -29.25 -18.45 35.79
C SER A 272 -30.18 -17.25 36.06
N ASP A 273 -30.97 -16.88 35.08
CA ASP A 273 -32.27 -16.22 35.29
C ASP A 273 -33.25 -16.73 34.22
#